data_35c362e5e8a1516c32bfede32f3d5f81
#
_entry.id   35c362e5e8a1516c32bfede32f3d5f81
#
_cell.length_a   1.000
_cell.length_b   1.000
_cell.length_c   1.000
_cell.angle_alpha   90.00
_cell.angle_beta   90.00
_cell.angle_gamma   90.00
#
_symmetry.space_group_name_H-M   'P 1'
#
loop_
_entity.id
_entity.type
_entity.pdbx_description
1 polymer ?
#
loop_
_entity_poly.entity_id
_entity_poly.type
_entity_poly.pdbx_seq_one_letter_code
_entity_poly.pdbx_strand_id
1 'polypeptide(L)'
;MVHADTLHHRIRDARRRFERAGIAPAEAAIDADVLARHALGGWERGQLLMRQHDACPAGFAPVFEALARRRERREPTGYIIGHREFWNLDFDVRAGVLVPRPETELLVEEALSRLSSGGANGPEHAAPASAGAAAPIRVADVGTGSGCIAIALARWLPAATITAIDTSDAALAVARLNAARHDVSDRVRFVRGDLLDAVAGPFDAVVSNPPYVPAPDLDGLQPEVRDYEPLAALVAGDDGLDVIRRLVPDAATALRPGGWLLFEFGFGQAAGVQAIIGAEPRLALVETCPDLAGIPRVAVAKRVESGQQR
;
A
#
# COMPACT_ATOMS: atom_id res chain seq x y z
N MET A 1 -9.50 3.28 -47.56
CA MET A 1 -8.23 3.64 -46.90
C MET A 1 -8.05 2.68 -45.72
N VAL A 2 -7.07 1.78 -45.79
CA VAL A 2 -6.69 0.94 -44.66
C VAL A 2 -6.09 1.91 -43.60
N HIS A 3 -6.79 2.13 -42.51
CA HIS A 3 -6.22 2.91 -41.39
C HIS A 3 -4.90 2.23 -40.99
N ALA A 4 -3.81 3.00 -41.04
CA ALA A 4 -2.52 2.50 -40.59
C ALA A 4 -2.68 1.96 -39.15
N ASP A 5 -2.18 0.75 -38.90
CA ASP A 5 -2.20 0.11 -37.58
C ASP A 5 -1.15 0.79 -36.69
N THR A 6 -1.55 1.90 -36.05
CA THR A 6 -0.70 2.73 -35.20
C THR A 6 -0.89 2.40 -33.73
N LEU A 7 0.11 2.73 -32.91
CA LEU A 7 0.03 2.61 -31.44
C LEU A 7 -1.21 3.35 -30.91
N HIS A 8 -1.44 4.59 -31.36
CA HIS A 8 -2.61 5.38 -30.98
C HIS A 8 -3.93 4.66 -31.27
N HIS A 9 -4.06 4.03 -32.43
CA HIS A 9 -5.28 3.32 -32.79
C HIS A 9 -5.57 2.15 -31.83
N ARG A 10 -4.55 1.34 -31.57
CA ARG A 10 -4.68 0.17 -30.68
C ARG A 10 -4.93 0.54 -29.22
N ILE A 11 -4.22 1.56 -28.70
CA ILE A 11 -4.41 2.06 -27.33
C ILE A 11 -5.83 2.64 -27.17
N ARG A 12 -6.29 3.44 -28.13
CA ARG A 12 -7.65 3.99 -28.11
C ARG A 12 -8.72 2.90 -28.19
N ASP A 13 -8.50 1.83 -28.96
CA ASP A 13 -9.44 0.72 -29.03
C ASP A 13 -9.48 -0.05 -27.71
N ALA A 14 -8.33 -0.37 -27.11
CA ALA A 14 -8.26 -1.00 -25.79
C ALA A 14 -8.96 -0.15 -24.72
N ARG A 15 -8.72 1.17 -24.69
CA ARG A 15 -9.43 2.08 -23.79
C ARG A 15 -10.95 1.95 -23.89
N ARG A 16 -11.51 1.96 -25.12
CA ARG A 16 -12.95 1.79 -25.35
C ARG A 16 -13.47 0.42 -24.87
N ARG A 17 -12.66 -0.61 -24.98
CA ARG A 17 -12.98 -1.96 -24.48
C ARG A 17 -13.04 -1.98 -22.96
N PHE A 18 -12.10 -1.30 -22.30
CA PHE A 18 -12.07 -1.16 -20.84
C PHE A 18 -13.27 -0.36 -20.32
N GLU A 19 -13.60 0.75 -20.99
CA GLU A 19 -14.80 1.53 -20.67
C GLU A 19 -16.08 0.69 -20.81
N ARG A 20 -16.19 -0.15 -21.85
CA ARG A 20 -17.31 -1.10 -22.02
C ARG A 20 -17.33 -2.20 -20.96
N ALA A 21 -16.18 -2.56 -20.41
CA ALA A 21 -16.08 -3.49 -19.28
C ALA A 21 -16.38 -2.82 -17.92
N GLY A 22 -16.82 -1.55 -17.92
CA GLY A 22 -17.21 -0.81 -16.71
C GLY A 22 -16.03 -0.18 -15.95
N ILE A 23 -14.87 0.00 -16.58
CA ILE A 23 -13.76 0.76 -16.01
C ILE A 23 -13.99 2.25 -16.26
N ALA A 24 -13.78 3.08 -15.24
CA ALA A 24 -13.96 4.53 -15.37
C ALA A 24 -13.08 5.12 -16.49
N PRO A 25 -13.57 6.10 -17.28
CA PRO A 25 -12.84 6.59 -18.46
C PRO A 25 -11.41 7.09 -18.17
N ALA A 26 -11.20 7.73 -17.02
CA ALA A 26 -9.87 8.20 -16.62
C ALA A 26 -8.92 7.03 -16.32
N GLU A 27 -9.39 6.03 -15.60
CA GLU A 27 -8.64 4.81 -15.28
C GLU A 27 -8.37 3.98 -16.55
N ALA A 28 -9.38 3.79 -17.41
CA ALA A 28 -9.23 3.08 -18.68
C ALA A 28 -8.15 3.70 -19.58
N ALA A 29 -8.03 5.03 -19.56
CA ALA A 29 -6.98 5.72 -20.32
C ALA A 29 -5.59 5.46 -19.75
N ILE A 30 -5.44 5.52 -18.42
CA ILE A 30 -4.18 5.23 -17.71
C ILE A 30 -3.77 3.77 -17.93
N ASP A 31 -4.69 2.84 -17.78
CA ASP A 31 -4.44 1.41 -17.93
C ASP A 31 -3.99 1.07 -19.36
N ALA A 32 -4.67 1.61 -20.36
CA ALA A 32 -4.29 1.37 -21.76
C ALA A 32 -2.87 1.87 -22.05
N ASP A 33 -2.50 3.05 -21.54
CA ASP A 33 -1.14 3.60 -21.67
C ASP A 33 -0.10 2.74 -20.93
N VAL A 34 -0.39 2.33 -19.70
CA VAL A 34 0.50 1.48 -18.88
C VAL A 34 0.76 0.15 -19.56
N LEU A 35 -0.30 -0.54 -20.02
CA LEU A 35 -0.19 -1.82 -20.72
C LEU A 35 0.55 -1.68 -22.05
N ALA A 36 0.35 -0.58 -22.79
CA ALA A 36 1.08 -0.34 -24.02
C ALA A 36 2.57 -0.12 -23.76
N ARG A 37 2.94 0.67 -22.76
CA ARG A 37 4.34 0.90 -22.38
C ARG A 37 5.01 -0.40 -21.92
N HIS A 38 4.30 -1.22 -21.15
CA HIS A 38 4.78 -2.54 -20.75
C HIS A 38 5.02 -3.46 -21.97
N ALA A 39 4.07 -3.51 -22.92
CA ALA A 39 4.20 -4.30 -24.16
C ALA A 39 5.33 -3.81 -25.08
N LEU A 40 5.73 -2.54 -24.94
CA LEU A 40 6.86 -1.92 -25.65
C LEU A 40 8.21 -2.09 -24.94
N GLY A 41 8.27 -2.92 -23.90
CA GLY A 41 9.50 -3.18 -23.15
C GLY A 41 9.85 -2.08 -22.13
N GLY A 42 8.83 -1.42 -21.57
CA GLY A 42 9.02 -0.42 -20.51
C GLY A 42 9.30 1.00 -21.01
N TRP A 43 8.70 1.37 -22.16
CA TRP A 43 8.84 2.75 -22.65
C TRP A 43 8.36 3.76 -21.62
N GLU A 44 9.07 4.89 -21.53
CA GLU A 44 8.61 6.04 -20.78
C GLU A 44 7.38 6.68 -21.42
N ARG A 45 6.53 7.33 -20.60
CA ARG A 45 5.32 8.00 -21.10
C ARG A 45 5.61 9.01 -22.20
N GLY A 46 6.69 9.77 -22.07
CA GLY A 46 7.12 10.73 -23.09
C GLY A 46 7.46 10.06 -24.43
N GLN A 47 8.12 8.91 -24.40
CA GLN A 47 8.44 8.15 -25.61
C GLN A 47 7.16 7.65 -26.31
N LEU A 48 6.18 7.14 -25.56
CA LEU A 48 4.90 6.72 -26.12
C LEU A 48 4.16 7.90 -26.77
N LEU A 49 4.07 9.05 -26.09
CA LEU A 49 3.39 10.25 -26.60
C LEU A 49 4.03 10.77 -27.91
N MET A 50 5.36 10.81 -27.98
CA MET A 50 6.07 11.28 -29.20
C MET A 50 5.86 10.33 -30.38
N ARG A 51 5.70 9.05 -30.15
CA ARG A 51 5.66 8.00 -31.18
C ARG A 51 4.30 7.33 -31.34
N GLN A 52 3.26 7.85 -30.72
CA GLN A 52 1.91 7.24 -30.72
C GLN A 52 1.30 7.09 -32.13
N HIS A 53 1.69 7.93 -33.07
CA HIS A 53 1.22 7.88 -34.45
C HIS A 53 2.10 7.03 -35.39
N ASP A 54 3.21 6.50 -34.86
CA ASP A 54 4.04 5.56 -35.61
C ASP A 54 3.29 4.23 -35.83
N ALA A 55 3.70 3.49 -36.85
CA ALA A 55 3.26 2.11 -37.04
C ALA A 55 3.67 1.27 -35.84
N CYS A 56 2.83 0.28 -35.48
CA CYS A 56 3.13 -0.62 -34.39
C CYS A 56 4.45 -1.37 -34.62
N PRO A 57 5.38 -1.37 -33.65
CA PRO A 57 6.58 -2.19 -33.74
C PRO A 57 6.24 -3.68 -33.89
N ALA A 58 7.13 -4.42 -34.56
CA ALA A 58 6.98 -5.87 -34.70
C ALA A 58 6.87 -6.54 -33.31
N GLY A 59 5.91 -7.43 -33.14
CA GLY A 59 5.67 -8.13 -31.88
C GLY A 59 4.81 -7.38 -30.85
N PHE A 60 4.61 -6.07 -30.99
CA PHE A 60 3.78 -5.28 -30.05
C PHE A 60 2.32 -5.79 -29.98
N ALA A 61 1.70 -5.93 -31.15
CA ALA A 61 0.27 -6.20 -31.24
C ALA A 61 -0.18 -7.46 -30.49
N PRO A 62 0.43 -8.63 -30.65
CA PRO A 62 0.01 -9.83 -29.93
C PRO A 62 0.26 -9.71 -28.41
N VAL A 63 1.35 -9.09 -27.97
CA VAL A 63 1.64 -8.88 -26.55
C VAL A 63 0.62 -7.94 -25.93
N PHE A 64 0.43 -6.76 -26.52
CA PHE A 64 -0.52 -5.77 -26.04
C PHE A 64 -1.95 -6.33 -25.98
N GLU A 65 -2.36 -7.04 -27.01
CA GLU A 65 -3.70 -7.67 -27.06
C GLU A 65 -3.90 -8.72 -25.95
N ALA A 66 -2.88 -9.50 -25.63
CA ALA A 66 -2.95 -10.45 -24.53
C ALA A 66 -3.14 -9.77 -23.17
N LEU A 67 -2.41 -8.67 -22.93
CA LEU A 67 -2.54 -7.85 -21.72
C LEU A 67 -3.92 -7.17 -21.66
N ALA A 68 -4.35 -6.56 -22.77
CA ALA A 68 -5.64 -5.87 -22.85
C ALA A 68 -6.82 -6.81 -22.56
N ARG A 69 -6.79 -8.06 -23.05
CA ARG A 69 -7.83 -9.07 -22.72
C ARG A 69 -7.89 -9.42 -21.24
N ARG A 70 -6.76 -9.42 -20.54
CA ARG A 70 -6.72 -9.60 -19.07
C ARG A 70 -7.42 -8.43 -18.39
N ARG A 71 -7.13 -7.19 -18.77
CA ARG A 71 -7.76 -6.00 -18.21
C ARG A 71 -9.26 -5.89 -18.52
N GLU A 72 -9.70 -6.30 -19.71
CA GLU A 72 -11.13 -6.45 -20.03
C GLU A 72 -11.88 -7.37 -19.06
N ARG A 73 -11.22 -8.40 -18.55
CA ARG A 73 -11.78 -9.29 -17.52
C ARG A 73 -11.67 -8.71 -16.12
N ARG A 74 -11.35 -7.41 -16.01
CA ARG A 74 -11.23 -6.69 -14.74
C ARG A 74 -10.05 -7.16 -13.87
N GLU A 75 -9.05 -7.87 -14.44
CA GLU A 75 -7.82 -8.17 -13.70
C GLU A 75 -7.07 -6.88 -13.38
N PRO A 76 -6.57 -6.68 -12.12
CA PRO A 76 -5.82 -5.49 -11.74
C PRO A 76 -4.62 -5.24 -12.65
N THR A 77 -4.41 -4.00 -13.11
CA THR A 77 -3.29 -3.64 -13.97
C THR A 77 -1.94 -4.01 -13.33
N GLY A 78 -1.79 -3.82 -12.01
CA GLY A 78 -0.60 -4.25 -11.27
C GLY A 78 -0.32 -5.75 -11.40
N TYR A 79 -1.35 -6.61 -11.33
CA TYR A 79 -1.16 -8.07 -11.54
C TYR A 79 -0.84 -8.42 -12.99
N ILE A 80 -1.37 -7.65 -13.94
CA ILE A 80 -1.13 -7.88 -15.37
C ILE A 80 0.34 -7.62 -15.71
N ILE A 81 0.91 -6.50 -15.21
CA ILE A 81 2.29 -6.10 -15.49
C ILE A 81 3.30 -6.64 -14.46
N GLY A 82 2.80 -7.19 -13.33
CA GLY A 82 3.61 -7.81 -12.29
C GLY A 82 4.20 -6.83 -11.26
N HIS A 83 3.91 -5.54 -11.36
CA HIS A 83 4.45 -4.54 -10.43
C HIS A 83 3.52 -3.34 -10.23
N ARG A 84 3.76 -2.59 -9.13
CA ARG A 84 3.05 -1.35 -8.77
C ARG A 84 4.04 -0.37 -8.14
N GLU A 85 4.00 0.86 -8.58
CA GLU A 85 4.73 1.96 -7.95
C GLU A 85 3.99 2.39 -6.66
N PHE A 86 4.76 2.60 -5.59
CA PHE A 86 4.30 3.12 -4.30
C PHE A 86 5.47 3.86 -3.64
N TRP A 87 5.27 5.07 -3.19
CA TRP A 87 6.28 5.90 -2.52
C TRP A 87 7.57 6.07 -3.35
N ASN A 88 7.46 6.28 -4.67
CA ASN A 88 8.56 6.33 -5.64
C ASN A 88 9.44 5.06 -5.67
N LEU A 89 8.93 3.93 -5.21
CA LEU A 89 9.55 2.62 -5.29
C LEU A 89 8.68 1.67 -6.12
N ASP A 90 9.29 0.76 -6.87
CA ASP A 90 8.58 -0.18 -7.72
C ASP A 90 8.48 -1.55 -7.02
N PHE A 91 7.28 -1.98 -6.68
CA PHE A 91 7.00 -3.21 -5.92
C PHE A 91 6.48 -4.32 -6.83
N ASP A 92 7.07 -5.51 -6.74
CA ASP A 92 6.48 -6.72 -7.30
C ASP A 92 5.13 -6.99 -6.63
N VAL A 93 4.10 -7.22 -7.44
CA VAL A 93 2.75 -7.60 -6.98
C VAL A 93 2.20 -8.75 -7.83
N ARG A 94 1.40 -9.60 -7.20
CA ARG A 94 0.76 -10.75 -7.86
C ARG A 94 -0.46 -11.22 -7.09
N ALA A 95 -1.24 -12.10 -7.67
CA ALA A 95 -2.38 -12.70 -6.99
C ALA A 95 -2.00 -13.25 -5.60
N GLY A 96 -2.84 -12.98 -4.61
CA GLY A 96 -2.60 -13.33 -3.21
C GLY A 96 -1.95 -12.23 -2.36
N VAL A 97 -1.66 -11.06 -2.95
CA VAL A 97 -1.12 -9.90 -2.23
C VAL A 97 -1.93 -8.66 -2.60
N LEU A 98 -2.35 -7.87 -1.61
CA LEU A 98 -3.03 -6.59 -1.87
C LEU A 98 -2.14 -5.68 -2.73
N VAL A 99 -2.71 -5.10 -3.78
CA VAL A 99 -1.99 -4.09 -4.59
C VAL A 99 -1.84 -2.81 -3.77
N PRO A 100 -0.63 -2.26 -3.59
CA PRO A 100 -0.43 -1.01 -2.84
C PRO A 100 -1.34 0.12 -3.33
N ARG A 101 -1.98 0.82 -2.37
CA ARG A 101 -2.91 1.92 -2.64
C ARG A 101 -2.23 3.27 -2.45
N PRO A 102 -2.52 4.26 -3.31
CA PRO A 102 -1.97 5.61 -3.13
C PRO A 102 -2.30 6.22 -1.77
N GLU A 103 -3.50 5.95 -1.24
CA GLU A 103 -3.95 6.46 0.05
C GLU A 103 -3.08 5.98 1.21
N THR A 104 -2.48 4.79 1.09
CA THR A 104 -1.56 4.23 2.10
C THR A 104 -0.24 5.00 2.19
N GLU A 105 0.10 5.83 1.19
CA GLU A 105 1.28 6.71 1.26
C GLU A 105 1.16 7.73 2.39
N LEU A 106 -0.06 8.17 2.72
CA LEU A 106 -0.31 9.02 3.89
C LEU A 106 0.15 8.36 5.20
N LEU A 107 -0.06 7.03 5.35
CA LEU A 107 0.41 6.30 6.52
C LEU A 107 1.94 6.31 6.65
N VAL A 108 2.64 6.17 5.51
CA VAL A 108 4.12 6.25 5.47
C VAL A 108 4.57 7.67 5.83
N GLU A 109 3.96 8.71 5.25
CA GLU A 109 4.26 10.12 5.54
C GLU A 109 4.11 10.41 7.03
N GLU A 110 3.00 10.02 7.63
CA GLU A 110 2.70 10.23 9.03
C GLU A 110 3.67 9.48 9.96
N ALA A 111 4.07 8.26 9.59
CA ALA A 111 5.06 7.50 10.35
C ALA A 111 6.45 8.15 10.26
N LEU A 112 6.88 8.56 9.07
CA LEU A 112 8.16 9.26 8.88
C LEU A 112 8.22 10.57 9.66
N SER A 113 7.16 11.37 9.63
CA SER A 113 7.06 12.64 10.36
C SER A 113 7.29 12.48 11.86
N ARG A 114 6.82 11.38 12.47
CA ARG A 114 6.92 11.12 13.91
C ARG A 114 8.19 10.38 14.32
N LEU A 115 8.79 9.64 13.42
CA LEU A 115 9.98 8.84 13.72
C LEU A 115 11.28 9.54 13.30
N SER A 116 11.22 10.55 12.44
CA SER A 116 12.40 11.33 12.04
C SER A 116 12.73 12.38 13.09
N SER A 117 13.92 12.36 13.63
CA SER A 117 14.42 13.30 14.66
C SER A 117 14.60 14.73 14.17
N GLY A 118 14.08 15.11 13.01
CA GLY A 118 14.36 16.38 12.36
C GLY A 118 13.27 16.95 11.44
N GLY A 119 11.99 16.55 11.59
CA GLY A 119 10.90 17.19 10.85
C GLY A 119 11.02 17.11 9.32
N ALA A 120 11.42 15.95 8.80
CA ALA A 120 11.50 15.73 7.35
C ALA A 120 10.09 15.63 6.76
N ASN A 121 9.70 16.61 5.98
CA ASN A 121 8.44 16.65 5.24
C ASN A 121 8.60 15.89 3.91
N GLY A 122 7.96 14.73 3.76
CA GLY A 122 7.72 14.05 2.49
C GLY A 122 8.94 13.49 1.72
N PRO A 123 8.70 12.73 0.64
CA PRO A 123 9.73 12.07 -0.15
C PRO A 123 10.68 13.02 -0.90
N GLU A 124 10.27 14.27 -1.12
CA GLU A 124 11.10 15.27 -1.82
C GLU A 124 12.19 15.92 -0.94
N HIS A 125 12.11 15.76 0.40
CA HIS A 125 12.98 16.47 1.34
C HIS A 125 13.74 15.57 2.31
N ALA A 126 13.53 14.27 2.28
CA ALA A 126 14.28 13.33 3.11
C ALA A 126 15.65 13.02 2.50
N ALA A 127 16.63 13.88 2.75
CA ALA A 127 18.01 13.47 2.61
C ALA A 127 18.28 12.32 3.60
N PRO A 128 19.02 11.24 3.20
CA PRO A 128 19.36 10.16 4.11
C PRO A 128 20.06 10.75 5.33
N ALA A 129 19.43 10.61 6.51
CA ALA A 129 20.00 11.08 7.75
C ALA A 129 21.38 10.46 7.93
N SER A 130 22.40 11.29 8.11
CA SER A 130 23.75 10.83 8.43
C SER A 130 23.68 9.99 9.71
N ALA A 131 24.27 8.80 9.69
CA ALA A 131 24.32 7.85 10.80
C ALA A 131 25.07 8.43 12.00
N GLY A 132 24.40 9.30 12.76
CA GLY A 132 24.79 9.71 14.10
C GLY A 132 24.16 8.73 15.10
N ALA A 133 24.82 8.49 16.22
CA ALA A 133 24.51 7.46 17.23
C ALA A 133 23.15 7.67 17.96
N ALA A 134 22.05 7.73 17.22
CA ALA A 134 20.70 7.61 17.76
C ALA A 134 20.40 6.14 18.06
N ALA A 135 19.64 5.88 19.12
CA ALA A 135 19.19 4.52 19.43
C ALA A 135 18.41 3.95 18.22
N PRO A 136 18.58 2.68 17.85
CA PRO A 136 17.90 2.08 16.71
C PRO A 136 16.38 2.14 16.91
N ILE A 137 15.68 2.69 15.91
CA ILE A 137 14.21 2.77 15.87
C ILE A 137 13.67 1.39 15.55
N ARG A 138 12.73 0.88 16.33
CA ARG A 138 12.09 -0.42 16.12
C ARG A 138 10.64 -0.22 15.70
N VAL A 139 10.29 -0.67 14.51
CA VAL A 139 8.93 -0.54 13.97
C VAL A 139 8.35 -1.93 13.69
N ALA A 140 7.07 -2.14 14.02
CA ALA A 140 6.31 -3.28 13.55
C ALA A 140 5.35 -2.84 12.44
N ASP A 141 5.39 -3.50 11.28
CA ASP A 141 4.43 -3.35 10.18
C ASP A 141 3.52 -4.58 10.18
N VAL A 142 2.26 -4.39 10.57
CA VAL A 142 1.26 -5.44 10.77
C VAL A 142 0.35 -5.55 9.55
N GLY A 143 0.28 -6.75 8.96
CA GLY A 143 -0.38 -6.97 7.68
C GLY A 143 0.46 -6.41 6.52
N THR A 144 1.75 -6.76 6.51
CA THR A 144 2.73 -6.12 5.61
C THR A 144 2.44 -6.30 4.11
N GLY A 145 1.69 -7.33 3.72
CA GLY A 145 1.31 -7.59 2.33
C GLY A 145 2.52 -7.69 1.39
N SER A 146 2.63 -6.79 0.43
CA SER A 146 3.79 -6.69 -0.48
C SER A 146 5.06 -6.16 0.19
N GLY A 147 5.00 -5.73 1.45
CA GLY A 147 6.09 -5.08 2.17
C GLY A 147 6.21 -3.57 1.89
N CYS A 148 5.26 -2.95 1.21
CA CYS A 148 5.39 -1.58 0.72
C CYS A 148 5.61 -0.56 1.86
N ILE A 149 4.88 -0.67 2.98
CA ILE A 149 5.06 0.21 4.14
C ILE A 149 6.41 -0.07 4.82
N ALA A 150 6.70 -1.34 5.15
CA ALA A 150 7.94 -1.75 5.81
C ALA A 150 9.19 -1.29 5.03
N ILE A 151 9.20 -1.50 3.72
CA ILE A 151 10.32 -1.18 2.84
C ILE A 151 10.46 0.33 2.65
N ALA A 152 9.36 1.06 2.47
CA ALA A 152 9.38 2.52 2.43
C ALA A 152 9.98 3.07 3.73
N LEU A 153 9.51 2.64 4.89
CA LEU A 153 10.07 3.08 6.18
C LEU A 153 11.57 2.72 6.31
N ALA A 154 11.97 1.51 5.93
CA ALA A 154 13.37 1.10 5.98
C ALA A 154 14.28 1.95 5.07
N ARG A 155 13.78 2.38 3.90
CA ARG A 155 14.54 3.24 2.97
C ARG A 155 14.76 4.65 3.51
N TRP A 156 13.73 5.25 4.12
CA TRP A 156 13.77 6.64 4.58
C TRP A 156 14.18 6.80 6.05
N LEU A 157 14.21 5.70 6.84
CA LEU A 157 14.72 5.67 8.21
C LEU A 157 15.94 4.72 8.29
N PRO A 158 17.15 5.15 7.94
CA PRO A 158 18.34 4.29 7.90
C PRO A 158 18.70 3.64 9.25
N ALA A 159 18.32 4.27 10.37
CA ALA A 159 18.53 3.73 11.72
C ALA A 159 17.41 2.77 12.18
N ALA A 160 16.36 2.58 11.36
CA ALA A 160 15.23 1.74 11.74
C ALA A 160 15.48 0.26 11.40
N THR A 161 14.99 -0.60 12.29
CA THR A 161 14.78 -2.03 12.05
C THR A 161 13.27 -2.29 12.04
N ILE A 162 12.81 -2.94 10.97
CA ILE A 162 11.38 -3.18 10.76
C ILE A 162 11.08 -4.66 10.98
N THR A 163 10.05 -4.95 11.76
CA THR A 163 9.47 -6.29 11.85
C THR A 163 8.18 -6.30 11.04
N ALA A 164 8.22 -6.91 9.87
CA ALA A 164 7.10 -7.03 8.92
C ALA A 164 6.35 -8.33 9.18
N ILE A 165 5.07 -8.23 9.53
CA ILE A 165 4.25 -9.36 9.99
C ILE A 165 3.09 -9.56 9.02
N ASP A 166 2.82 -10.82 8.67
CA ASP A 166 1.64 -11.20 7.88
C ASP A 166 1.22 -12.63 8.20
N THR A 167 -0.06 -12.94 8.07
CA THR A 167 -0.58 -14.30 8.20
C THR A 167 -0.31 -15.14 6.95
N SER A 168 -0.06 -14.51 5.81
CA SER A 168 0.11 -15.12 4.49
C SER A 168 1.59 -15.36 4.16
N ASP A 169 1.98 -16.63 4.03
CA ASP A 169 3.32 -16.98 3.53
C ASP A 169 3.56 -16.48 2.09
N ALA A 170 2.49 -16.39 1.27
CA ALA A 170 2.57 -15.86 -0.08
C ALA A 170 2.89 -14.35 -0.08
N ALA A 171 2.26 -13.58 0.82
CA ALA A 171 2.55 -12.16 1.03
C ALA A 171 4.00 -11.96 1.51
N LEU A 172 4.42 -12.70 2.52
CA LEU A 172 5.79 -12.65 3.04
C LEU A 172 6.85 -13.03 2.00
N ALA A 173 6.53 -13.95 1.08
CA ALA A 173 7.44 -14.29 -0.02
C ALA A 173 7.61 -13.12 -1.01
N VAL A 174 6.54 -12.42 -1.35
CA VAL A 174 6.58 -11.21 -2.19
C VAL A 174 7.32 -10.08 -1.46
N ALA A 175 7.02 -9.84 -0.20
CA ALA A 175 7.67 -8.81 0.61
C ALA A 175 9.19 -9.01 0.71
N ARG A 176 9.66 -10.27 0.85
CA ARG A 176 11.11 -10.57 0.83
C ARG A 176 11.77 -10.27 -0.52
N LEU A 177 11.10 -10.57 -1.63
CA LEU A 177 11.60 -10.21 -2.96
C LEU A 177 11.72 -8.69 -3.11
N ASN A 178 10.69 -7.97 -2.68
CA ASN A 178 10.70 -6.50 -2.70
C ASN A 178 11.79 -5.92 -1.80
N ALA A 179 12.00 -6.45 -0.60
CA ALA A 179 13.08 -5.99 0.29
C ALA A 179 14.48 -6.21 -0.32
N ALA A 180 14.67 -7.33 -1.01
CA ALA A 180 15.93 -7.60 -1.74
C ALA A 180 16.10 -6.63 -2.91
N ARG A 181 15.03 -6.37 -3.68
CA ARG A 181 15.04 -5.41 -4.79
C ARG A 181 15.42 -3.99 -4.36
N HIS A 182 15.04 -3.60 -3.15
CA HIS A 182 15.27 -2.25 -2.61
C HIS A 182 16.44 -2.17 -1.61
N ASP A 183 17.28 -3.21 -1.52
CA ASP A 183 18.49 -3.25 -0.69
C ASP A 183 18.24 -2.95 0.81
N VAL A 184 17.13 -3.48 1.37
CA VAL A 184 16.77 -3.32 2.80
C VAL A 184 16.59 -4.64 3.55
N SER A 185 16.97 -5.78 2.96
CA SER A 185 16.77 -7.11 3.54
C SER A 185 17.46 -7.31 4.89
N ASP A 186 18.53 -6.59 5.16
CA ASP A 186 19.29 -6.59 6.42
C ASP A 186 18.56 -5.86 7.56
N ARG A 187 17.60 -4.99 7.23
CA ARG A 187 16.86 -4.17 8.19
C ARG A 187 15.38 -4.51 8.31
N VAL A 188 14.87 -5.42 7.46
CA VAL A 188 13.47 -5.87 7.49
C VAL A 188 13.40 -7.35 7.85
N ARG A 189 12.89 -7.66 9.03
CA ARG A 189 12.63 -9.03 9.48
C ARG A 189 11.20 -9.42 9.17
N PHE A 190 11.01 -10.50 8.41
CA PHE A 190 9.69 -11.02 8.04
C PHE A 190 9.25 -12.14 8.97
N VAL A 191 8.08 -12.00 9.60
CA VAL A 191 7.53 -12.93 10.58
C VAL A 191 6.13 -13.35 10.16
N ARG A 192 5.83 -14.64 10.17
CA ARG A 192 4.46 -15.12 10.07
C ARG A 192 3.79 -15.02 11.41
N GLY A 193 2.67 -14.32 11.49
CA GLY A 193 1.91 -14.13 12.72
C GLY A 193 0.56 -13.47 12.48
N ASP A 194 -0.35 -13.60 13.42
CA ASP A 194 -1.62 -12.89 13.46
C ASP A 194 -1.45 -11.67 14.38
N LEU A 195 -1.54 -10.48 13.78
CA LEU A 195 -1.23 -9.22 14.46
C LEU A 195 0.18 -9.24 15.09
N LEU A 196 0.28 -9.08 16.40
CA LEU A 196 1.55 -8.97 17.13
C LEU A 196 1.85 -10.22 17.97
N ASP A 197 1.10 -11.32 17.83
CA ASP A 197 1.21 -12.52 18.66
C ASP A 197 2.58 -13.23 18.56
N ALA A 198 3.21 -13.18 17.40
CA ALA A 198 4.48 -13.84 17.11
C ALA A 198 5.72 -12.97 17.40
N VAL A 199 5.54 -11.76 17.94
CA VAL A 199 6.64 -10.81 18.15
C VAL A 199 6.58 -10.15 19.52
N ALA A 200 7.76 -9.83 20.07
CA ALA A 200 7.87 -9.11 21.34
C ALA A 200 8.40 -7.70 21.13
N GLY A 201 7.70 -6.73 21.74
CA GLY A 201 8.18 -5.36 21.87
C GLY A 201 9.43 -5.21 22.76
N PRO A 202 9.78 -4.00 23.19
CA PRO A 202 9.04 -2.78 22.86
C PRO A 202 9.35 -2.26 21.46
N PHE A 203 8.33 -1.70 20.80
CA PHE A 203 8.47 -0.97 19.52
C PHE A 203 8.31 0.53 19.75
N ASP A 204 8.97 1.32 18.90
CA ASP A 204 8.81 2.78 18.81
C ASP A 204 7.55 3.15 18.06
N ALA A 205 7.19 2.34 17.04
CA ALA A 205 5.94 2.46 16.33
C ALA A 205 5.37 1.10 15.92
N VAL A 206 4.06 1.02 15.87
CA VAL A 206 3.28 -0.01 15.18
C VAL A 206 2.52 0.67 14.06
N VAL A 207 2.73 0.21 12.82
CA VAL A 207 2.03 0.70 11.62
C VAL A 207 1.21 -0.44 11.03
N SER A 208 0.07 -0.13 10.40
CA SER A 208 -0.76 -1.14 9.74
C SER A 208 -1.69 -0.52 8.71
N ASN A 209 -1.84 -1.19 7.57
CA ASN A 209 -3.03 -1.06 6.73
C ASN A 209 -3.84 -2.35 6.88
N PRO A 210 -4.68 -2.49 7.91
CA PRO A 210 -5.42 -3.69 8.19
C PRO A 210 -6.61 -3.85 7.25
N PRO A 211 -7.19 -5.06 7.10
CA PRO A 211 -8.50 -5.21 6.49
C PRO A 211 -9.53 -4.33 7.21
N TYR A 212 -10.37 -3.63 6.45
CA TYR A 212 -11.37 -2.72 7.00
C TYR A 212 -12.71 -2.72 6.23
N VAL A 213 -12.88 -3.56 5.23
CA VAL A 213 -14.13 -3.64 4.47
C VAL A 213 -15.19 -4.38 5.27
N PRO A 214 -16.38 -3.78 5.49
CA PRO A 214 -17.53 -4.51 6.04
C PRO A 214 -17.93 -5.67 5.12
N ALA A 215 -18.22 -6.83 5.69
CA ALA A 215 -18.63 -8.01 4.91
C ALA A 215 -19.85 -7.75 4.00
N PRO A 216 -20.88 -6.99 4.41
CA PRO A 216 -22.01 -6.63 3.54
C PRO A 216 -21.63 -5.77 2.33
N ASP A 217 -20.51 -5.02 2.40
CA ASP A 217 -20.10 -4.09 1.35
C ASP A 217 -19.21 -4.76 0.28
N LEU A 218 -18.85 -6.03 0.45
CA LEU A 218 -17.97 -6.78 -0.45
C LEU A 218 -18.49 -6.78 -1.89
N ASP A 219 -19.78 -7.01 -2.10
CA ASP A 219 -20.41 -7.05 -3.43
C ASP A 219 -20.41 -5.68 -4.13
N GLY A 220 -20.27 -4.59 -3.37
CA GLY A 220 -20.17 -3.22 -3.88
C GLY A 220 -18.76 -2.82 -4.33
N LEU A 221 -17.75 -3.63 -4.04
CA LEU A 221 -16.39 -3.32 -4.45
C LEU A 221 -16.22 -3.43 -5.97
N GLN A 222 -15.21 -2.72 -6.49
CA GLN A 222 -14.82 -2.88 -7.88
C GLN A 222 -14.43 -4.33 -8.16
N PRO A 223 -14.81 -4.90 -9.32
CA PRO A 223 -14.52 -6.30 -9.65
C PRO A 223 -13.04 -6.67 -9.54
N GLU A 224 -12.11 -5.77 -9.88
CA GLU A 224 -10.67 -6.00 -9.76
C GLU A 224 -10.23 -6.24 -8.31
N VAL A 225 -10.91 -5.62 -7.34
CA VAL A 225 -10.64 -5.80 -5.92
C VAL A 225 -11.33 -7.07 -5.43
N ARG A 226 -12.65 -7.15 -5.65
CA ARG A 226 -13.49 -8.24 -5.15
C ARG A 226 -13.09 -9.63 -5.67
N ASP A 227 -12.80 -9.73 -6.98
CA ASP A 227 -12.65 -11.02 -7.67
C ASP A 227 -11.19 -11.48 -7.76
N TYR A 228 -10.21 -10.59 -7.52
CA TYR A 228 -8.79 -10.90 -7.73
C TYR A 228 -7.92 -10.74 -6.48
N GLU A 229 -8.25 -9.81 -5.58
CA GLU A 229 -7.43 -9.58 -4.39
C GLU A 229 -7.82 -10.51 -3.23
N PRO A 230 -6.90 -10.83 -2.31
CA PRO A 230 -7.18 -11.78 -1.24
C PRO A 230 -8.24 -11.25 -0.28
N LEU A 231 -9.33 -11.99 -0.10
CA LEU A 231 -10.45 -11.61 0.78
C LEU A 231 -10.01 -11.31 2.21
N ALA A 232 -9.02 -12.06 2.72
CA ALA A 232 -8.47 -11.86 4.06
C ALA A 232 -7.73 -10.51 4.22
N ALA A 233 -7.31 -9.88 3.13
CA ALA A 233 -6.71 -8.54 3.16
C ALA A 233 -7.76 -7.42 3.02
N LEU A 234 -9.03 -7.75 2.82
CA LEU A 234 -10.11 -6.79 2.58
C LEU A 234 -11.11 -6.76 3.73
N VAL A 235 -11.69 -7.91 4.10
CA VAL A 235 -12.87 -7.99 4.96
C VAL A 235 -12.50 -8.14 6.43
N ALA A 236 -13.17 -7.37 7.29
CA ALA A 236 -12.98 -7.37 8.74
C ALA A 236 -14.31 -7.34 9.52
N GLY A 237 -15.13 -8.38 9.35
CA GLY A 237 -16.40 -8.53 10.05
C GLY A 237 -17.54 -7.68 9.49
N ASP A 238 -18.60 -7.55 10.26
CA ASP A 238 -19.85 -6.93 9.79
C ASP A 238 -19.74 -5.41 9.59
N ASP A 239 -18.92 -4.73 10.39
CA ASP A 239 -18.70 -3.29 10.32
C ASP A 239 -17.29 -2.89 9.84
N GLY A 240 -16.47 -3.89 9.49
CA GLY A 240 -15.10 -3.69 9.00
C GLY A 240 -14.09 -3.30 10.09
N LEU A 241 -14.43 -3.40 11.37
CA LEU A 241 -13.56 -2.95 12.47
C LEU A 241 -12.98 -4.11 13.32
N ASP A 242 -13.28 -5.37 13.01
CA ASP A 242 -12.88 -6.50 13.85
C ASP A 242 -11.36 -6.62 14.01
N VAL A 243 -10.61 -6.39 12.94
CA VAL A 243 -9.14 -6.43 13.00
C VAL A 243 -8.60 -5.26 13.82
N ILE A 244 -9.17 -4.05 13.64
CA ILE A 244 -8.78 -2.85 14.40
C ILE A 244 -9.06 -3.02 15.90
N ARG A 245 -10.19 -3.65 16.28
CA ARG A 245 -10.51 -3.96 17.68
C ARG A 245 -9.48 -4.84 18.37
N ARG A 246 -8.82 -5.72 17.60
CA ARG A 246 -7.74 -6.58 18.08
C ARG A 246 -6.38 -5.87 18.05
N LEU A 247 -6.10 -5.14 16.96
CA LEU A 247 -4.83 -4.43 16.75
C LEU A 247 -4.54 -3.41 17.85
N VAL A 248 -5.55 -2.62 18.24
CA VAL A 248 -5.39 -1.52 19.20
C VAL A 248 -4.85 -1.99 20.57
N PRO A 249 -5.44 -2.98 21.27
CA PRO A 249 -4.90 -3.46 22.55
C PRO A 249 -3.56 -4.20 22.39
N ASP A 250 -3.35 -4.91 21.28
CA ASP A 250 -2.08 -5.59 21.01
C ASP A 250 -0.94 -4.57 20.84
N ALA A 251 -1.19 -3.52 20.06
CA ALA A 251 -0.24 -2.43 19.87
C ALA A 251 0.04 -1.68 21.17
N ALA A 252 -0.98 -1.43 22.00
CA ALA A 252 -0.80 -0.82 23.31
C ALA A 252 0.12 -1.64 24.21
N THR A 253 0.13 -2.95 24.07
CA THR A 253 1.03 -3.85 24.82
C THR A 253 2.45 -3.82 24.25
N ALA A 254 2.58 -3.85 22.93
CA ALA A 254 3.85 -4.00 22.22
C ALA A 254 4.66 -2.69 22.09
N LEU A 255 4.01 -1.54 22.17
CA LEU A 255 4.68 -0.24 22.12
C LEU A 255 5.44 0.07 23.39
N ARG A 256 6.54 0.82 23.32
CA ARG A 256 7.14 1.47 24.50
C ARG A 256 6.28 2.67 24.96
N PRO A 257 6.38 3.12 26.23
CA PRO A 257 5.80 4.39 26.62
C PRO A 257 6.25 5.53 25.69
N GLY A 258 5.30 6.36 25.24
CA GLY A 258 5.55 7.40 24.21
C GLY A 258 5.68 6.90 22.78
N GLY A 259 5.55 5.62 22.52
CA GLY A 259 5.55 5.03 21.16
C GLY A 259 4.24 5.31 20.42
N TRP A 260 4.25 5.11 19.11
CA TRP A 260 3.20 5.48 18.18
C TRP A 260 2.44 4.29 17.61
N LEU A 261 1.12 4.37 17.55
CA LEU A 261 0.26 3.51 16.75
C LEU A 261 -0.31 4.33 15.60
N LEU A 262 -0.06 3.88 14.36
CA LEU A 262 -0.59 4.50 13.16
C LEU A 262 -1.25 3.42 12.30
N PHE A 263 -2.47 3.63 11.86
CA PHE A 263 -3.13 2.67 10.97
C PHE A 263 -4.16 3.32 10.06
N GLU A 264 -4.29 2.73 8.87
CA GLU A 264 -5.32 3.10 7.90
C GLU A 264 -6.67 2.53 8.28
N PHE A 265 -7.76 3.22 7.91
CA PHE A 265 -9.13 2.76 8.09
C PHE A 265 -10.04 3.23 6.94
N GLY A 266 -11.20 2.60 6.81
CA GLY A 266 -12.15 2.82 5.72
C GLY A 266 -12.94 4.11 5.84
N PHE A 267 -13.53 4.53 4.71
CA PHE A 267 -14.48 5.64 4.67
C PHE A 267 -15.63 5.43 5.67
N GLY A 268 -15.96 6.48 6.42
CA GLY A 268 -17.06 6.46 7.40
C GLY A 268 -16.73 5.82 8.75
N GLN A 269 -15.56 5.19 8.93
CA GLN A 269 -15.21 4.46 10.16
C GLN A 269 -14.59 5.33 11.26
N ALA A 270 -14.32 6.62 11.03
CA ALA A 270 -13.58 7.49 11.97
C ALA A 270 -14.15 7.48 13.38
N ALA A 271 -15.48 7.56 13.54
CA ALA A 271 -16.11 7.54 14.87
C ALA A 271 -15.92 6.20 15.60
N GLY A 272 -16.04 5.08 14.88
CA GLY A 272 -15.77 3.74 15.43
C GLY A 272 -14.32 3.56 15.86
N VAL A 273 -13.39 4.02 15.04
CA VAL A 273 -11.94 4.00 15.34
C VAL A 273 -11.61 4.85 16.57
N GLN A 274 -12.18 6.05 16.66
CA GLN A 274 -12.02 6.93 17.85
C GLN A 274 -12.56 6.26 19.12
N ALA A 275 -13.71 5.60 19.03
CA ALA A 275 -14.30 4.88 20.16
C ALA A 275 -13.42 3.68 20.60
N ILE A 276 -12.87 2.93 19.64
CA ILE A 276 -11.98 1.79 19.94
C ILE A 276 -10.70 2.26 20.62
N ILE A 277 -10.05 3.31 20.10
CA ILE A 277 -8.84 3.87 20.72
C ILE A 277 -9.17 4.47 22.09
N GLY A 278 -10.30 5.17 22.23
CA GLY A 278 -10.75 5.76 23.49
C GLY A 278 -11.07 4.75 24.58
N ALA A 279 -11.41 3.50 24.20
CA ALA A 279 -11.64 2.41 25.14
C ALA A 279 -10.32 1.74 25.65
N GLU A 280 -9.17 2.05 25.02
CA GLU A 280 -7.86 1.53 25.45
C GLU A 280 -7.12 2.57 26.29
N PRO A 281 -7.09 2.43 27.62
CA PRO A 281 -6.58 3.49 28.52
C PRO A 281 -5.07 3.75 28.39
N ARG A 282 -4.34 2.83 27.75
CA ARG A 282 -2.89 2.97 27.52
C ARG A 282 -2.57 3.78 26.27
N LEU A 283 -3.56 4.12 25.45
CA LEU A 283 -3.40 4.91 24.23
C LEU A 283 -4.17 6.24 24.32
N ALA A 284 -3.62 7.28 23.76
CA ALA A 284 -4.29 8.55 23.53
C ALA A 284 -4.36 8.79 22.03
N LEU A 285 -5.56 8.98 21.47
CA LEU A 285 -5.72 9.44 20.10
C LEU A 285 -5.15 10.86 20.01
N VAL A 286 -4.25 11.08 19.08
CA VAL A 286 -3.63 12.38 18.81
C VAL A 286 -4.39 13.09 17.70
N GLU A 287 -4.62 12.40 16.60
CA GLU A 287 -5.33 12.95 15.44
C GLU A 287 -5.84 11.85 14.50
N THR A 288 -6.70 12.23 13.56
CA THR A 288 -7.07 11.46 12.37
C THR A 288 -6.70 12.29 11.15
N CYS A 289 -5.77 11.77 10.34
CA CYS A 289 -5.24 12.47 9.17
C CYS A 289 -6.13 12.20 7.95
N PRO A 290 -6.58 13.26 7.24
CA PRO A 290 -7.36 13.09 6.01
C PRO A 290 -6.46 12.88 4.80
N ASP A 291 -6.99 12.19 3.78
CA ASP A 291 -6.40 12.14 2.45
C ASP A 291 -6.55 13.48 1.69
N LEU A 292 -6.02 13.54 0.47
CA LEU A 292 -6.09 14.74 -0.38
C LEU A 292 -7.53 15.17 -0.74
N ALA A 293 -8.51 14.28 -0.58
CA ALA A 293 -9.93 14.59 -0.76
C ALA A 293 -10.60 15.06 0.55
N GLY A 294 -9.86 15.19 1.64
CA GLY A 294 -10.36 15.58 2.95
C GLY A 294 -11.08 14.46 3.70
N ILE A 295 -10.93 13.21 3.29
CA ILE A 295 -11.55 12.04 3.91
C ILE A 295 -10.59 11.47 4.97
N PRO A 296 -11.00 11.35 6.26
CA PRO A 296 -10.16 10.73 7.29
C PRO A 296 -9.75 9.30 6.91
N ARG A 297 -8.44 9.02 6.92
CA ARG A 297 -7.86 7.74 6.48
C ARG A 297 -6.88 7.13 7.46
N VAL A 298 -6.13 7.91 8.20
CA VAL A 298 -5.10 7.41 9.12
C VAL A 298 -5.40 7.87 10.54
N ALA A 299 -5.45 6.93 11.46
CA ALA A 299 -5.51 7.20 12.90
C ALA A 299 -4.10 7.22 13.47
N VAL A 300 -3.80 8.24 14.28
CA VAL A 300 -2.53 8.39 14.98
C VAL A 300 -2.81 8.43 16.48
N ALA A 301 -2.32 7.43 17.19
CA ALA A 301 -2.40 7.35 18.64
C ALA A 301 -1.01 7.22 19.26
N LYS A 302 -0.87 7.65 20.50
CA LYS A 302 0.38 7.59 21.25
C LYS A 302 0.19 6.79 22.52
N ARG A 303 1.14 5.91 22.85
CA ARG A 303 1.13 5.22 24.14
C ARG A 303 1.42 6.22 25.26
N VAL A 304 0.53 6.29 26.24
CA VAL A 304 0.67 7.19 27.40
C VAL A 304 1.87 6.78 28.26
N GLU A 305 2.55 7.75 28.85
CA GLU A 305 3.66 7.50 29.77
C GLU A 305 3.13 7.02 31.11
N SER A 306 3.87 6.08 31.74
CA SER A 306 3.52 5.58 33.06
C SER A 306 3.59 6.73 34.08
N GLY A 307 2.44 7.26 34.46
CA GLY A 307 2.33 8.41 35.39
C GLY A 307 1.30 9.47 35.01
N GLN A 308 0.73 9.42 33.82
CA GLN A 308 -0.33 10.33 33.34
C GLN A 308 -1.73 9.68 33.34
N GLN A 309 -2.01 8.79 34.25
CA GLN A 309 -3.40 8.33 34.46
C GLN A 309 -4.19 9.51 35.07
N ARG A 310 -5.14 10.05 34.30
CA ARG A 310 -6.13 11.02 34.80
C ARG A 310 -7.26 10.32 35.54
#